data_1082bfa0a3df5896e8f805116922dc41
#
_entry.id   1082bfa0a3df5896e8f805116922dc41
#
_cell.length_a   1.000
_cell.length_b   1.000
_cell.length_c   1.000
_cell.angle_alpha   90.00
_cell.angle_beta   90.00
_cell.angle_gamma   90.00
#
_symmetry.space_group_name_H-M   'P 1'
#
loop_
_entity.id
_entity.type
_entity.pdbx_description
1 polymer ?
#
loop_
_entity_poly.entity_id
_entity_poly.type
_entity_poly.pdbx_seq_one_letter_code
_entity_poly.pdbx_strand_id
1 'polypeptide(L)'
;MSATYLIICLIISIALVVLFCTKVKMNPAIALILGSLLLGVLTKVPLNDITAADGTVTNGLITVINNGFGNMMGSIGFPIGLGIILGQFVSDTGGATVIADKLVSLFPEKYAMYAVGFAGFILSIPVFFDVTFVILIPIGVALMKKLNKGIGYIVGAISIGAGIAHTLVPPTPNPLVAPEYFGFDLGVMIAAGLLFGIPMMIISVTIHGMLMKKGLWNAETD
;
A
#
# COMPACT_ATOMS: atom_id res chain seq x y z
N MET A 1 -13.03 -31.64 -7.62
CA MET A 1 -13.45 -31.08 -6.31
C MET A 1 -14.55 -30.06 -6.54
N SER A 2 -15.52 -29.92 -5.62
CA SER A 2 -16.57 -28.89 -5.79
C SER A 2 -15.99 -27.48 -5.54
N ALA A 3 -16.57 -26.46 -6.20
CA ALA A 3 -16.15 -25.08 -6.00
C ALA A 3 -16.25 -24.64 -4.52
N THR A 4 -17.31 -25.11 -3.83
CA THR A 4 -17.52 -24.85 -2.40
C THR A 4 -16.36 -25.39 -1.54
N TYR A 5 -15.86 -26.60 -1.83
CA TYR A 5 -14.72 -27.17 -1.12
C TYR A 5 -13.44 -26.33 -1.32
N LEU A 6 -13.17 -25.90 -2.55
CA LEU A 6 -11.99 -25.05 -2.84
C LEU A 6 -12.06 -23.70 -2.12
N ILE A 7 -13.24 -23.09 -2.06
CA ILE A 7 -13.46 -21.83 -1.32
C ILE A 7 -13.21 -22.04 0.18
N ILE A 8 -13.70 -23.13 0.76
CA ILE A 8 -13.47 -23.44 2.18
C ILE A 8 -11.97 -23.63 2.45
N CYS A 9 -11.25 -24.39 1.61
CA CYS A 9 -9.80 -24.58 1.75
C CYS A 9 -9.05 -23.25 1.67
N LEU A 10 -9.44 -22.36 0.76
CA LEU A 10 -8.86 -21.03 0.62
C LEU A 10 -9.08 -20.19 1.88
N ILE A 11 -10.31 -20.15 2.40
CA ILE A 11 -10.65 -19.41 3.63
C ILE A 11 -9.84 -19.93 4.81
N ILE A 12 -9.73 -21.25 4.98
CA ILE A 12 -8.91 -21.85 6.06
C ILE A 12 -7.45 -21.44 5.93
N SER A 13 -6.89 -21.48 4.72
CA SER A 13 -5.49 -21.12 4.47
C SER A 13 -5.24 -19.64 4.76
N ILE A 14 -6.13 -18.74 4.34
CA ILE A 14 -6.05 -17.31 4.65
C ILE A 14 -6.16 -17.07 6.17
N ALA A 15 -7.11 -17.73 6.84
CA ALA A 15 -7.27 -17.61 8.29
C ALA A 15 -6.01 -18.04 9.05
N LEU A 16 -5.34 -19.11 8.58
CA LEU A 16 -4.07 -19.57 9.14
C LEU A 16 -2.96 -18.52 8.96
N VAL A 17 -2.83 -17.93 7.77
CA VAL A 17 -1.84 -16.86 7.51
C VAL A 17 -2.07 -15.68 8.45
N VAL A 18 -3.32 -15.23 8.57
CA VAL A 18 -3.69 -14.13 9.48
C VAL A 18 -3.34 -14.48 10.93
N LEU A 19 -3.65 -15.71 11.38
CA LEU A 19 -3.33 -16.18 12.72
C LEU A 19 -1.81 -16.16 12.97
N PHE A 20 -1.03 -16.65 12.02
CA PHE A 20 0.43 -16.68 12.13
C PHE A 20 1.02 -15.27 12.19
N CYS A 21 0.53 -14.34 11.37
CA CYS A 21 0.99 -12.96 11.42
C CYS A 21 0.59 -12.22 12.69
N THR A 22 -0.64 -12.41 13.18
CA THR A 22 -1.20 -11.60 14.28
C THR A 22 -0.90 -12.21 15.66
N LYS A 23 -1.10 -13.51 15.85
CA LYS A 23 -0.92 -14.18 17.15
C LYS A 23 0.49 -14.72 17.36
N VAL A 24 1.02 -15.40 16.34
CA VAL A 24 2.38 -16.00 16.42
C VAL A 24 3.46 -14.95 16.12
N LYS A 25 3.08 -13.79 15.54
CA LYS A 25 4.02 -12.73 15.12
C LYS A 25 5.09 -13.24 14.15
N MET A 26 4.72 -14.21 13.31
CA MET A 26 5.58 -14.79 12.30
C MET A 26 5.81 -13.79 11.15
N ASN A 27 6.97 -13.89 10.51
CA ASN A 27 7.24 -13.11 9.31
C ASN A 27 6.17 -13.40 8.23
N PRO A 28 5.51 -12.37 7.65
CA PRO A 28 4.44 -12.56 6.68
C PRO A 28 4.83 -13.43 5.47
N ALA A 29 6.07 -13.33 4.98
CA ALA A 29 6.53 -14.14 3.86
C ALA A 29 6.52 -15.64 4.20
N ILE A 30 6.98 -16.00 5.41
CA ILE A 30 6.95 -17.39 5.89
C ILE A 30 5.51 -17.86 6.09
N ALA A 31 4.65 -17.02 6.69
CA ALA A 31 3.24 -17.34 6.88
C ALA A 31 2.52 -17.60 5.56
N LEU A 32 2.81 -16.80 4.51
CA LEU A 32 2.25 -17.00 3.17
C LEU A 32 2.72 -18.31 2.52
N ILE A 33 4.00 -18.65 2.65
CA ILE A 33 4.53 -19.94 2.15
C ILE A 33 3.83 -21.11 2.86
N LEU A 34 3.70 -21.07 4.17
CA LEU A 34 3.00 -22.12 4.93
C LEU A 34 1.51 -22.20 4.57
N GLY A 35 0.85 -21.04 4.36
CA GLY A 35 -0.54 -20.99 3.92
C GLY A 35 -0.74 -21.58 2.52
N SER A 36 0.19 -21.32 1.58
CA SER A 36 0.14 -21.89 0.23
C SER A 36 0.41 -23.40 0.24
N LEU A 37 1.32 -23.86 1.07
CA LEU A 37 1.56 -25.31 1.28
C LEU A 37 0.30 -25.99 1.85
N LEU A 38 -0.31 -25.41 2.86
CA LEU A 38 -1.57 -25.92 3.42
C LEU A 38 -2.67 -26.00 2.36
N LEU A 39 -2.86 -24.92 1.59
CA LEU A 39 -3.86 -24.89 0.51
C LEU A 39 -3.61 -26.02 -0.49
N GLY A 40 -2.37 -26.19 -0.94
CA GLY A 40 -1.99 -27.25 -1.88
C GLY A 40 -2.26 -28.65 -1.34
N VAL A 41 -1.94 -28.92 -0.08
CA VAL A 41 -2.22 -30.21 0.58
C VAL A 41 -3.73 -30.43 0.70
N LEU A 42 -4.50 -29.44 1.16
CA LEU A 42 -5.96 -29.54 1.26
C LEU A 42 -6.62 -29.78 -0.10
N THR A 43 -6.10 -29.15 -1.15
CA THR A 43 -6.61 -29.32 -2.51
C THR A 43 -6.01 -30.53 -3.24
N LYS A 44 -5.23 -31.37 -2.54
CA LYS A 44 -4.59 -32.58 -3.07
C LYS A 44 -3.75 -32.35 -4.31
N VAL A 45 -3.12 -31.18 -4.43
CA VAL A 45 -2.12 -30.93 -5.47
C VAL A 45 -0.88 -31.80 -5.16
N PRO A 46 -0.34 -32.54 -6.13
CA PRO A 46 0.85 -33.36 -5.91
C PRO A 46 2.03 -32.45 -5.51
N LEU A 47 2.93 -32.94 -4.65
CA LEU A 47 4.10 -32.16 -4.21
C LEU A 47 5.08 -31.90 -5.35
N ASN A 48 5.33 -32.92 -6.18
CA ASN A 48 6.24 -32.88 -7.31
C ASN A 48 5.46 -32.91 -8.62
N ASP A 49 6.10 -32.48 -9.70
CA ASP A 49 5.54 -32.54 -11.04
C ASP A 49 5.22 -33.99 -11.44
N ILE A 50 4.11 -34.18 -12.12
CA ILE A 50 3.69 -35.46 -12.64
C ILE A 50 3.66 -35.35 -14.17
N THR A 51 4.41 -36.22 -14.84
CA THR A 51 4.38 -36.37 -16.30
C THR A 51 3.46 -37.52 -16.66
N ALA A 52 2.41 -37.25 -17.41
CA ALA A 52 1.50 -38.26 -17.92
C ALA A 52 2.11 -39.03 -19.09
N ALA A 53 1.51 -40.17 -19.44
CA ALA A 53 2.04 -41.04 -20.53
C ALA A 53 2.00 -40.36 -21.91
N ASP A 54 1.18 -39.32 -22.08
CA ASP A 54 1.09 -38.49 -23.31
C ASP A 54 2.12 -37.33 -23.34
N GLY A 55 3.01 -37.23 -22.33
CA GLY A 55 4.01 -36.18 -22.20
C GLY A 55 3.52 -34.90 -21.59
N THR A 56 2.24 -34.79 -21.19
CA THR A 56 1.73 -33.62 -20.47
C THR A 56 2.29 -33.54 -19.04
N VAL A 57 2.82 -32.39 -18.66
CA VAL A 57 3.35 -32.13 -17.32
C VAL A 57 2.33 -31.37 -16.50
N THR A 58 1.90 -31.96 -15.39
CA THR A 58 1.13 -31.28 -14.37
C THR A 58 2.07 -30.78 -13.28
N ASN A 59 2.16 -29.46 -13.13
CA ASN A 59 3.04 -28.85 -12.16
C ASN A 59 2.64 -29.26 -10.73
N GLY A 60 3.62 -29.70 -9.95
CA GLY A 60 3.47 -29.96 -8.53
C GLY A 60 3.44 -28.68 -7.69
N LEU A 61 3.06 -28.81 -6.44
CA LEU A 61 2.92 -27.71 -5.51
C LEU A 61 4.20 -26.88 -5.36
N ILE A 62 5.35 -27.52 -5.31
CA ILE A 62 6.66 -26.86 -5.19
C ILE A 62 6.92 -26.00 -6.44
N THR A 63 6.68 -26.54 -7.61
CA THR A 63 6.85 -25.82 -8.91
C THR A 63 5.88 -24.65 -9.02
N VAL A 64 4.63 -24.82 -8.62
CA VAL A 64 3.62 -23.74 -8.60
C VAL A 64 4.03 -22.59 -7.69
N ILE A 65 4.49 -22.89 -6.47
CA ILE A 65 4.95 -21.89 -5.52
C ILE A 65 6.20 -21.16 -6.03
N ASN A 66 7.19 -21.90 -6.52
CA ASN A 66 8.43 -21.32 -7.06
C ASN A 66 8.16 -20.42 -8.27
N ASN A 67 7.32 -20.87 -9.19
CA ASN A 67 6.98 -20.09 -10.39
C ASN A 67 6.16 -18.85 -10.01
N GLY A 68 5.19 -18.98 -9.09
CA GLY A 68 4.41 -17.84 -8.61
C GLY A 68 5.28 -16.77 -7.96
N PHE A 69 6.17 -17.18 -7.06
CA PHE A 69 7.12 -16.28 -6.40
C PHE A 69 8.14 -15.69 -7.38
N GLY A 70 8.75 -16.53 -8.22
CA GLY A 70 9.78 -16.12 -9.18
C GLY A 70 9.24 -15.15 -10.22
N ASN A 71 8.07 -15.41 -10.79
CA ASN A 71 7.41 -14.51 -11.75
C ASN A 71 7.09 -13.16 -11.12
N MET A 72 6.51 -13.16 -9.91
CA MET A 72 6.19 -11.93 -9.20
C MET A 72 7.45 -11.13 -8.83
N MET A 73 8.51 -11.79 -8.38
CA MET A 73 9.79 -11.12 -8.11
C MET A 73 10.44 -10.58 -9.38
N GLY A 74 10.32 -11.29 -10.50
CA GLY A 74 10.86 -10.84 -11.79
C GLY A 74 10.11 -9.64 -12.37
N SER A 75 8.77 -9.62 -12.26
CA SER A 75 7.93 -8.57 -12.85
C SER A 75 7.86 -7.30 -12.01
N ILE A 76 7.63 -7.44 -10.70
CA ILE A 76 7.41 -6.26 -9.82
C ILE A 76 8.49 -6.07 -8.75
N GLY A 77 9.28 -7.09 -8.41
CA GLY A 77 10.30 -7.00 -7.37
C GLY A 77 11.39 -5.98 -7.69
N PHE A 78 11.84 -5.90 -8.94
CA PHE A 78 12.84 -4.93 -9.37
C PHE A 78 12.33 -3.47 -9.32
N PRO A 79 11.16 -3.13 -9.89
CA PRO A 79 10.55 -1.82 -9.72
C PRO A 79 10.34 -1.42 -8.25
N ILE A 80 9.87 -2.34 -7.40
CA ILE A 80 9.72 -2.09 -5.96
C ILE A 80 11.08 -1.79 -5.32
N GLY A 81 12.10 -2.62 -5.59
CA GLY A 81 13.44 -2.44 -5.03
C GLY A 81 14.05 -1.08 -5.39
N LEU A 82 13.96 -0.69 -6.66
CA LEU A 82 14.41 0.62 -7.10
C LEU A 82 13.60 1.76 -6.48
N GLY A 83 12.28 1.60 -6.35
CA GLY A 83 11.41 2.56 -5.69
C GLY A 83 11.78 2.79 -4.22
N ILE A 84 12.08 1.69 -3.48
CA ILE A 84 12.56 1.75 -2.10
C ILE A 84 13.89 2.52 -2.01
N ILE A 85 14.85 2.20 -2.85
CA ILE A 85 16.15 2.85 -2.87
C ILE A 85 15.99 4.35 -3.17
N LEU A 86 15.21 4.71 -4.19
CA LEU A 86 14.93 6.09 -4.54
C LEU A 86 14.27 6.85 -3.37
N GLY A 87 13.23 6.25 -2.77
CA GLY A 87 12.53 6.83 -1.64
C GLY A 87 13.45 7.06 -0.43
N GLN A 88 14.32 6.09 -0.14
CA GLN A 88 15.31 6.21 0.92
C GLN A 88 16.32 7.33 0.64
N PHE A 89 16.84 7.43 -0.58
CA PHE A 89 17.72 8.53 -0.98
C PHE A 89 17.08 9.90 -0.79
N VAL A 90 15.83 10.07 -1.22
CA VAL A 90 15.08 11.32 -1.07
C VAL A 90 14.88 11.67 0.41
N SER A 91 14.66 10.65 1.25
CA SER A 91 14.53 10.83 2.70
C SER A 91 15.86 11.18 3.36
N ASP A 92 16.92 10.40 3.12
CA ASP A 92 18.23 10.56 3.79
C ASP A 92 18.95 11.85 3.42
N THR A 93 18.74 12.33 2.19
CA THR A 93 19.29 13.63 1.75
C THR A 93 18.53 14.84 2.31
N GLY A 94 17.44 14.63 3.06
CA GLY A 94 16.55 15.69 3.49
C GLY A 94 15.67 16.27 2.37
N GLY A 95 15.79 15.74 1.15
CA GLY A 95 15.02 16.19 -0.02
C GLY A 95 13.53 16.08 0.20
N ALA A 96 13.07 15.03 0.86
CA ALA A 96 11.66 14.85 1.20
C ALA A 96 11.11 15.98 2.08
N THR A 97 11.88 16.44 3.06
CA THR A 97 11.50 17.57 3.94
C THR A 97 11.41 18.87 3.15
N VAL A 98 12.40 19.15 2.29
CA VAL A 98 12.41 20.36 1.45
C VAL A 98 11.23 20.37 0.49
N ILE A 99 10.91 19.23 -0.12
CA ILE A 99 9.73 19.08 -1.00
C ILE A 99 8.44 19.30 -0.19
N ALA A 100 8.35 18.71 1.00
CA ALA A 100 7.19 18.87 1.88
C ALA A 100 6.93 20.33 2.24
N ASP A 101 7.97 21.03 2.74
CA ASP A 101 7.89 22.45 3.10
C ASP A 101 7.48 23.31 1.90
N LYS A 102 8.07 23.03 0.74
CA LYS A 102 7.75 23.76 -0.49
C LYS A 102 6.31 23.54 -0.92
N LEU A 103 5.86 22.29 -0.96
CA LEU A 103 4.49 21.96 -1.35
C LEU A 103 3.46 22.59 -0.40
N VAL A 104 3.70 22.52 0.90
CA VAL A 104 2.82 23.14 1.89
C VAL A 104 2.80 24.66 1.75
N SER A 105 3.94 25.29 1.47
CA SER A 105 4.06 26.74 1.30
C SER A 105 3.36 27.30 0.07
N LEU A 106 3.00 26.45 -0.92
CA LEU A 106 2.23 26.87 -2.10
C LEU A 106 0.79 27.23 -1.80
N PHE A 107 0.26 26.81 -0.63
CA PHE A 107 -1.13 27.00 -0.30
C PHE A 107 -1.31 28.07 0.79
N PRO A 108 -2.33 28.92 0.69
CA PRO A 108 -2.71 29.80 1.80
C PRO A 108 -3.07 28.99 3.06
N GLU A 109 -2.80 29.55 4.23
CA GLU A 109 -3.02 28.90 5.53
C GLU A 109 -4.45 28.35 5.73
N LYS A 110 -5.46 29.00 5.14
CA LYS A 110 -6.87 28.54 5.20
C LYS A 110 -7.08 27.17 4.54
N TYR A 111 -6.18 26.74 3.66
CA TYR A 111 -6.20 25.45 2.97
C TYR A 111 -5.16 24.45 3.52
N ALA A 112 -4.64 24.67 4.73
CA ALA A 112 -3.59 23.86 5.33
C ALA A 112 -3.85 22.34 5.28
N MET A 113 -5.09 21.90 5.49
CA MET A 113 -5.45 20.48 5.38
C MET A 113 -5.21 19.92 3.96
N TYR A 114 -5.61 20.68 2.96
CA TYR A 114 -5.39 20.28 1.56
C TYR A 114 -3.91 20.36 1.20
N ALA A 115 -3.18 21.33 1.74
CA ALA A 115 -1.75 21.49 1.53
C ALA A 115 -0.97 20.27 2.02
N VAL A 116 -1.20 19.84 3.25
CA VAL A 116 -0.52 18.65 3.81
C VAL A 116 -1.03 17.36 3.22
N GLY A 117 -2.32 17.27 2.87
CA GLY A 117 -2.87 16.14 2.14
C GLY A 117 -2.23 15.98 0.76
N PHE A 118 -2.07 17.08 0.03
CA PHE A 118 -1.40 17.12 -1.26
C PHE A 118 0.10 16.82 -1.16
N ALA A 119 0.79 17.40 -0.15
CA ALA A 119 2.18 17.08 0.12
C ALA A 119 2.35 15.59 0.45
N GLY A 120 1.44 15.01 1.26
CA GLY A 120 1.41 13.59 1.54
C GLY A 120 1.20 12.75 0.29
N PHE A 121 0.29 13.16 -0.58
CA PHE A 121 0.05 12.49 -1.86
C PHE A 121 1.30 12.47 -2.75
N ILE A 122 1.91 13.63 -2.98
CA ILE A 122 3.09 13.72 -3.87
C ILE A 122 4.31 13.01 -3.29
N LEU A 123 4.58 13.20 -1.99
CA LEU A 123 5.73 12.55 -1.34
C LEU A 123 5.59 11.04 -1.27
N SER A 124 4.39 10.53 -1.09
CA SER A 124 4.15 9.09 -0.97
C SER A 124 4.25 8.32 -2.29
N ILE A 125 4.49 9.00 -3.41
CA ILE A 125 4.81 8.37 -4.69
C ILE A 125 6.21 7.76 -4.64
N PRO A 126 7.30 8.52 -4.40
CA PRO A 126 8.65 7.97 -4.30
C PRO A 126 9.00 7.45 -2.89
N VAL A 127 8.31 7.92 -1.84
CA VAL A 127 8.63 7.64 -0.43
C VAL A 127 7.50 6.80 0.18
N PHE A 128 7.85 5.80 0.99
CA PHE A 128 6.83 5.00 1.66
C PHE A 128 5.93 5.82 2.59
N PHE A 129 4.70 5.35 2.75
CA PHE A 129 3.68 5.99 3.59
C PHE A 129 4.19 6.36 4.98
N ASP A 130 4.86 5.43 5.67
CA ASP A 130 5.33 5.61 7.05
C ASP A 130 6.34 6.74 7.15
N VAL A 131 7.30 6.80 6.22
CA VAL A 131 8.34 7.83 6.17
C VAL A 131 7.73 9.20 5.81
N THR A 132 6.83 9.23 4.82
CA THR A 132 6.08 10.44 4.46
C THR A 132 5.31 10.99 5.64
N PHE A 133 4.65 10.11 6.40
CA PHE A 133 3.89 10.48 7.57
C PHE A 133 4.77 11.12 8.65
N VAL A 134 5.91 10.50 8.96
CA VAL A 134 6.87 11.01 9.95
C VAL A 134 7.42 12.37 9.55
N ILE A 135 7.71 12.61 8.27
CA ILE A 135 8.22 13.88 7.76
C ILE A 135 7.17 15.00 7.85
N LEU A 136 5.92 14.68 7.52
CA LEU A 136 4.85 15.70 7.44
C LEU A 136 4.22 16.05 8.80
N ILE A 137 4.27 15.17 9.79
CA ILE A 137 3.68 15.43 11.11
C ILE A 137 4.22 16.70 11.76
N PRO A 138 5.54 16.96 11.88
CA PRO A 138 6.06 18.18 12.49
C PRO A 138 5.58 19.45 11.77
N ILE A 139 5.55 19.42 10.44
CA ILE A 139 5.08 20.54 9.60
C ILE A 139 3.60 20.79 9.86
N GLY A 140 2.81 19.73 9.87
CA GLY A 140 1.38 19.79 10.13
C GLY A 140 1.05 20.31 11.53
N VAL A 141 1.78 19.86 12.56
CA VAL A 141 1.63 20.34 13.94
C VAL A 141 1.92 21.84 14.04
N ALA A 142 2.99 22.31 13.39
CA ALA A 142 3.32 23.73 13.36
C ALA A 142 2.20 24.58 12.73
N LEU A 143 1.60 24.07 11.63
CA LEU A 143 0.48 24.72 10.96
C LEU A 143 -0.79 24.74 11.87
N MET A 144 -1.10 23.65 12.55
CA MET A 144 -2.28 23.59 13.41
C MET A 144 -2.17 24.50 14.62
N LYS A 145 -0.97 24.62 15.19
CA LYS A 145 -0.70 25.62 16.27
C LYS A 145 -1.01 27.03 15.81
N LYS A 146 -0.58 27.42 14.60
CA LYS A 146 -0.89 28.74 14.01
C LYS A 146 -2.39 28.95 13.80
N LEU A 147 -3.12 27.89 13.41
CA LEU A 147 -4.53 27.97 13.08
C LEU A 147 -5.45 27.73 14.29
N ASN A 148 -4.89 27.46 15.46
CA ASN A 148 -5.61 27.09 16.67
C ASN A 148 -6.61 25.95 16.44
N LYS A 149 -6.16 24.87 15.76
CA LYS A 149 -6.95 23.68 15.44
C LYS A 149 -6.29 22.43 16.02
N GLY A 150 -7.11 21.40 16.29
CA GLY A 150 -6.63 20.11 16.78
C GLY A 150 -5.76 19.37 15.76
N ILE A 151 -4.82 18.56 16.26
CA ILE A 151 -3.89 17.78 15.44
C ILE A 151 -4.60 16.76 14.54
N GLY A 152 -5.75 16.26 14.94
CA GLY A 152 -6.53 15.29 14.17
C GLY A 152 -6.88 15.75 12.74
N TYR A 153 -7.02 17.07 12.53
CA TYR A 153 -7.22 17.62 11.19
C TYR A 153 -6.07 17.29 10.24
N ILE A 154 -4.84 17.38 10.74
CA ILE A 154 -3.63 17.16 9.94
C ILE A 154 -3.29 15.69 9.82
N VAL A 155 -3.38 14.93 10.92
CA VAL A 155 -3.13 13.48 10.92
C VAL A 155 -3.99 12.79 9.87
N GLY A 156 -5.30 13.09 9.87
CA GLY A 156 -6.22 12.53 8.86
C GLY A 156 -5.91 13.00 7.44
N ALA A 157 -5.59 14.29 7.24
CA ALA A 157 -5.28 14.81 5.90
C ALA A 157 -4.00 14.16 5.32
N ILE A 158 -2.93 14.03 6.12
CA ILE A 158 -1.69 13.35 5.71
C ILE A 158 -1.97 11.88 5.38
N SER A 159 -2.69 11.17 6.28
CA SER A 159 -3.02 9.76 6.09
C SER A 159 -3.83 9.52 4.82
N ILE A 160 -4.79 10.40 4.52
CA ILE A 160 -5.60 10.33 3.30
C ILE A 160 -4.72 10.54 2.07
N GLY A 161 -3.95 11.63 2.03
CA GLY A 161 -3.12 11.94 0.87
C GLY A 161 -2.08 10.86 0.60
N ALA A 162 -1.29 10.53 1.60
CA ALA A 162 -0.25 9.52 1.50
C ALA A 162 -0.81 8.12 1.23
N GLY A 163 -1.90 7.73 1.88
CA GLY A 163 -2.54 6.43 1.68
C GLY A 163 -3.12 6.24 0.29
N ILE A 164 -3.77 7.27 -0.26
CA ILE A 164 -4.31 7.21 -1.64
C ILE A 164 -3.18 7.08 -2.66
N ALA A 165 -2.12 7.90 -2.54
CA ALA A 165 -0.99 7.80 -3.45
C ALA A 165 -0.30 6.44 -3.35
N HIS A 166 -0.05 5.95 -2.13
CA HIS A 166 0.58 4.66 -1.89
C HIS A 166 -0.23 3.48 -2.44
N THR A 167 -1.55 3.64 -2.53
CA THR A 167 -2.45 2.59 -3.03
C THR A 167 -2.64 2.65 -4.55
N LEU A 168 -2.61 3.85 -5.15
CA LEU A 168 -3.00 4.04 -6.54
C LEU A 168 -1.85 4.39 -7.50
N VAL A 169 -0.73 4.93 -6.98
CA VAL A 169 0.34 5.45 -7.87
C VAL A 169 1.62 4.63 -7.73
N PRO A 170 2.10 3.99 -8.81
CA PRO A 170 3.42 3.35 -8.84
C PRO A 170 4.54 4.35 -8.45
N PRO A 171 5.69 3.89 -7.90
CA PRO A 171 6.20 2.52 -7.87
C PRO A 171 5.90 1.73 -6.60
N THR A 172 4.90 2.11 -5.81
CA THR A 172 4.50 1.32 -4.64
C THR A 172 3.95 -0.06 -5.04
N PRO A 173 4.03 -1.09 -4.15
CA PRO A 173 3.70 -2.46 -4.52
C PRO A 173 2.28 -2.67 -5.04
N ASN A 174 1.29 -2.07 -4.39
CA ASN A 174 -0.12 -2.30 -4.72
C ASN A 174 -0.47 -1.96 -6.17
N PRO A 175 -0.19 -0.75 -6.69
CA PRO A 175 -0.53 -0.41 -8.06
C PRO A 175 0.37 -1.08 -9.11
N LEU A 176 1.48 -1.72 -8.74
CA LEU A 176 2.28 -2.51 -9.67
C LEU A 176 1.66 -3.87 -9.98
N VAL A 177 0.85 -4.41 -9.06
CA VAL A 177 0.19 -5.70 -9.24
C VAL A 177 -0.91 -5.63 -10.31
N ALA A 178 -1.64 -4.53 -10.40
CA ALA A 178 -2.76 -4.40 -11.34
C ALA A 178 -2.34 -4.50 -12.82
N PRO A 179 -1.32 -3.76 -13.32
CA PRO A 179 -0.81 -3.92 -14.68
C PRO A 179 -0.37 -5.35 -15.01
N GLU A 180 0.29 -6.01 -14.06
CA GLU A 180 0.78 -7.39 -14.24
C GLU A 180 -0.37 -8.39 -14.44
N TYR A 181 -1.42 -8.31 -13.60
CA TYR A 181 -2.54 -9.25 -13.67
C TYR A 181 -3.54 -8.94 -14.78
N PHE A 182 -3.76 -7.66 -15.10
CA PHE A 182 -4.75 -7.24 -16.09
C PHE A 182 -4.16 -6.96 -17.47
N GLY A 183 -2.82 -7.03 -17.63
CA GLY A 183 -2.13 -6.94 -18.91
C GLY A 183 -2.22 -5.55 -19.55
N PHE A 184 -2.17 -4.46 -18.78
CA PHE A 184 -2.12 -3.10 -19.30
C PHE A 184 -0.81 -2.40 -18.92
N ASP A 185 -0.49 -1.30 -19.62
CA ASP A 185 0.75 -0.57 -19.47
C ASP A 185 0.88 0.14 -18.11
N LEU A 186 2.09 0.14 -17.52
CA LEU A 186 2.39 0.81 -16.26
C LEU A 186 2.15 2.33 -16.33
N GLY A 187 2.41 2.96 -17.48
CA GLY A 187 2.13 4.37 -17.69
C GLY A 187 0.65 4.70 -17.58
N VAL A 188 -0.22 3.78 -18.06
CA VAL A 188 -1.68 3.90 -17.86
C VAL A 188 -2.04 3.85 -16.39
N MET A 189 -1.38 2.96 -15.60
CA MET A 189 -1.60 2.91 -14.15
C MET A 189 -1.19 4.20 -13.47
N ILE A 190 -0.04 4.76 -13.81
CA ILE A 190 0.43 6.06 -13.28
C ILE A 190 -0.57 7.17 -13.62
N ALA A 191 -0.97 7.27 -14.90
CA ALA A 191 -1.91 8.29 -15.35
C ALA A 191 -3.28 8.17 -14.65
N ALA A 192 -3.82 6.95 -14.56
CA ALA A 192 -5.07 6.68 -13.85
C ALA A 192 -4.95 6.98 -12.35
N GLY A 193 -3.85 6.56 -11.71
CA GLY A 193 -3.58 6.81 -10.29
C GLY A 193 -3.55 8.30 -9.96
N LEU A 194 -2.95 9.13 -10.82
CA LEU A 194 -2.95 10.58 -10.66
C LEU A 194 -4.33 11.18 -10.96
N LEU A 195 -4.97 10.77 -12.06
CA LEU A 195 -6.26 11.30 -12.51
C LEU A 195 -7.37 11.05 -11.49
N PHE A 196 -7.43 9.88 -10.90
CA PHE A 196 -8.45 9.52 -9.92
C PHE A 196 -7.99 9.80 -8.48
N GLY A 197 -6.70 9.64 -8.19
CA GLY A 197 -6.16 9.82 -6.83
C GLY A 197 -6.24 11.26 -6.34
N ILE A 198 -5.96 12.26 -7.19
CA ILE A 198 -6.03 13.67 -6.79
C ILE A 198 -7.46 14.09 -6.45
N PRO A 199 -8.50 13.87 -7.29
CA PRO A 199 -9.88 14.14 -6.92
C PRO A 199 -10.33 13.38 -5.66
N MET A 200 -9.95 12.10 -5.56
CA MET A 200 -10.27 11.27 -4.41
C MET A 200 -9.67 11.83 -3.11
N MET A 201 -8.43 12.29 -3.16
CA MET A 201 -7.76 12.95 -2.04
C MET A 201 -8.51 14.23 -1.63
N ILE A 202 -8.87 15.09 -2.59
CA ILE A 202 -9.61 16.35 -2.32
C ILE A 202 -10.94 16.05 -1.65
N ILE A 203 -11.72 15.11 -2.20
CA ILE A 203 -13.03 14.70 -1.66
C ILE A 203 -12.86 14.14 -0.25
N SER A 204 -11.92 13.22 -0.04
CA SER A 204 -11.71 12.56 1.24
C SER A 204 -11.23 13.54 2.32
N VAL A 205 -10.32 14.47 1.99
CA VAL A 205 -9.87 15.55 2.90
C VAL A 205 -11.04 16.47 3.24
N THR A 206 -11.92 16.78 2.27
CA THR A 206 -13.12 17.59 2.50
C THR A 206 -14.07 16.90 3.47
N ILE A 207 -14.36 15.61 3.25
CA ILE A 207 -15.21 14.81 4.13
C ILE A 207 -14.59 14.73 5.53
N HIS A 208 -13.29 14.43 5.62
CA HIS A 208 -12.57 14.43 6.89
C HIS A 208 -12.71 15.76 7.64
N GLY A 209 -12.50 16.89 6.95
CA GLY A 209 -12.68 18.21 7.54
C GLY A 209 -14.10 18.49 8.03
N MET A 210 -15.13 18.01 7.33
CA MET A 210 -16.52 18.10 7.77
C MET A 210 -16.79 17.24 9.00
N LEU A 211 -16.25 16.03 9.05
CA LEU A 211 -16.38 15.12 10.19
C LEU A 211 -15.70 15.68 11.45
N MET A 212 -14.51 16.24 11.29
CA MET A 212 -13.79 16.90 12.37
C MET A 212 -14.56 18.08 12.96
N LYS A 213 -15.22 18.89 12.12
CA LYS A 213 -16.09 19.99 12.57
C LYS A 213 -17.31 19.53 13.37
N LYS A 214 -17.77 18.30 13.16
CA LYS A 214 -18.89 17.68 13.90
C LYS A 214 -18.47 17.08 15.25
N GLY A 215 -17.22 17.27 15.68
CA GLY A 215 -16.76 16.81 16.98
C GLY A 215 -16.44 15.33 17.08
N LEU A 216 -16.16 14.65 15.95
CA LEU A 216 -15.72 13.25 15.95
C LEU A 216 -14.32 13.05 16.56
N TRP A 217 -13.60 14.14 16.80
CA TRP A 217 -12.30 14.18 17.48
C TRP A 217 -12.30 15.34 18.46
N ASN A 218 -12.04 15.09 19.72
CA ASN A 218 -11.98 16.12 20.74
C ASN A 218 -10.54 16.61 20.87
N ALA A 219 -10.29 17.86 20.45
CA ALA A 219 -8.96 18.47 20.51
C ALA A 219 -8.45 18.73 21.94
N GLU A 220 -9.32 18.62 22.95
CA GLU A 220 -8.97 18.87 24.37
C GLU A 220 -8.40 17.62 25.06
N THR A 221 -8.54 16.43 24.44
CA THR A 221 -8.11 15.15 25.04
C THR A 221 -6.91 14.53 24.32
N ASP A 222 -6.41 15.15 23.23
CA ASP A 222 -5.38 14.54 22.35
C ASP A 222 -4.12 15.41 22.21
#